data_8af6be325bf1305a7970fb5923ca75c6
#
_entry.id   8af6be325bf1305a7970fb5923ca75c6
#
_cell.length_a   1.000
_cell.length_b   1.000
_cell.length_c   1.000
_cell.angle_alpha   90.00
_cell.angle_beta   90.00
_cell.angle_gamma   90.00
#
_symmetry.space_group_name_H-M   'P 1'
#
loop_
_entity.id
_entity.type
_entity.pdbx_description
1 polymer ?
#
loop_
_entity_poly.entity_id
_entity_poly.type
_entity_poly.pdbx_seq_one_letter_code
_entity_poly.pdbx_strand_id
1 'polypeptide(L)'
;MAIRLIKDCKSYVDEQSSEDIARQQVTPTQPGIESPYRNRSVEENLDLFERMNKGEFEEGRLVLRAKIDMASPNMHFRDPIMYRIIKHPHHRTGTKWNVYPMYDFAHGQSDYFEGVTHSICTLEFEVHRPLYEYFVKELADESYCPRQIEFNRLNLTYTVMSKRKLL
;
A
#
# COMPACT_ATOMS: atom_id res chain seq x y z
N MET A 1 -4.14 3.70 -11.87
CA MET A 1 -4.74 2.80 -10.89
C MET A 1 -5.41 3.54 -9.73
N ALA A 2 -4.71 4.35 -8.93
CA ALA A 2 -5.29 5.08 -7.80
C ALA A 2 -6.59 5.82 -8.17
N ILE A 3 -6.58 6.61 -9.25
CA ILE A 3 -7.76 7.35 -9.74
C ILE A 3 -8.95 6.41 -10.03
N ARG A 4 -8.67 5.20 -10.58
CA ARG A 4 -9.72 4.19 -10.82
C ARG A 4 -10.34 3.74 -9.51
N LEU A 5 -9.51 3.38 -8.52
CA LEU A 5 -10.01 2.94 -7.20
C LEU A 5 -10.79 4.05 -6.47
N ILE A 6 -10.42 5.32 -6.64
CA ILE A 6 -11.20 6.44 -6.11
C ILE A 6 -12.58 6.50 -6.79
N LYS A 7 -12.63 6.41 -8.13
CA LYS A 7 -13.88 6.44 -8.89
C LYS A 7 -14.80 5.27 -8.57
N ASP A 8 -14.22 4.11 -8.27
CA ASP A 8 -14.94 2.88 -7.91
C ASP A 8 -15.30 2.85 -6.41
N CYS A 9 -15.13 3.96 -5.67
CA CYS A 9 -15.37 4.06 -4.22
C CYS A 9 -14.57 3.05 -3.38
N LYS A 10 -13.43 2.59 -3.89
CA LYS A 10 -12.53 1.61 -3.24
C LYS A 10 -11.30 2.25 -2.58
N SER A 11 -11.23 3.56 -2.58
CA SER A 11 -10.19 4.32 -1.86
C SER A 11 -10.66 5.71 -1.49
N TYR A 12 -10.02 6.30 -0.50
CA TYR A 12 -10.34 7.63 0.03
C TYR A 12 -9.09 8.34 0.55
N VAL A 13 -9.10 9.66 0.52
CA VAL A 13 -8.06 10.50 1.13
C VAL A 13 -8.35 10.68 2.60
N ASP A 14 -7.39 10.36 3.45
CA ASP A 14 -7.46 10.47 4.90
C ASP A 14 -6.55 11.59 5.41
N GLU A 15 -7.07 12.41 6.33
CA GLU A 15 -6.35 13.54 6.94
C GLU A 15 -5.83 13.22 8.33
N GLN A 16 -6.01 11.98 8.79
CA GLN A 16 -5.54 11.57 10.10
C GLN A 16 -4.03 11.40 10.14
N SER A 17 -3.46 11.62 11.33
CA SER A 17 -2.06 11.33 11.56
C SER A 17 -1.76 9.83 11.48
N SER A 18 -0.50 9.47 11.24
CA SER A 18 -0.07 8.06 11.26
C SER A 18 -0.35 7.37 12.60
N GLU A 19 -0.29 8.14 13.70
CA GLU A 19 -0.59 7.63 15.05
C GLU A 19 -2.08 7.35 15.23
N ASP A 20 -2.97 8.20 14.73
CA ASP A 20 -4.41 7.99 14.80
C ASP A 20 -4.83 6.80 13.92
N ILE A 21 -4.27 6.68 12.71
CA ILE A 21 -4.49 5.53 11.83
C ILE A 21 -4.05 4.23 12.53
N ALA A 22 -2.87 4.23 13.16
CA ALA A 22 -2.39 3.05 13.90
C ALA A 22 -3.29 2.70 15.10
N ARG A 23 -3.79 3.69 15.85
CA ARG A 23 -4.74 3.46 16.95
C ARG A 23 -6.06 2.87 16.46
N GLN A 24 -6.55 3.28 15.29
CA GLN A 24 -7.79 2.77 14.71
C GLN A 24 -7.71 1.31 14.28
N GLN A 25 -6.53 0.80 14.01
CA GLN A 25 -6.36 -0.63 13.68
C GLN A 25 -6.62 -1.54 14.90
N VAL A 26 -6.50 -1.02 16.11
CA VAL A 26 -6.78 -1.72 17.39
C VAL A 26 -5.94 -3.00 17.52
N THR A 27 -6.56 -4.17 17.59
CA THR A 27 -5.89 -5.48 17.72
C THR A 27 -6.48 -6.48 16.72
N PRO A 28 -5.77 -7.56 16.36
CA PRO A 28 -6.32 -8.58 15.45
C PRO A 28 -7.63 -9.21 15.89
N THR A 29 -7.91 -9.22 17.21
CA THR A 29 -9.10 -9.82 17.81
C THR A 29 -10.27 -8.86 17.99
N GLN A 30 -10.05 -7.57 17.73
CA GLN A 30 -11.09 -6.55 17.85
C GLN A 30 -11.21 -5.80 16.52
N PRO A 31 -12.42 -5.54 16.02
CA PRO A 31 -12.61 -4.72 14.81
C PRO A 31 -11.93 -3.36 14.96
N GLY A 32 -11.35 -2.89 13.86
CA GLY A 32 -10.82 -1.54 13.78
C GLY A 32 -11.93 -0.48 13.73
N ILE A 33 -11.54 0.77 13.94
CA ILE A 33 -12.42 1.93 13.92
C ILE A 33 -12.30 2.60 12.55
N GLU A 34 -13.42 2.83 11.88
CA GLU A 34 -13.43 3.52 10.59
C GLU A 34 -12.98 4.97 10.73
N SER A 35 -12.22 5.43 9.72
CA SER A 35 -11.87 6.84 9.61
C SER A 35 -13.13 7.70 9.37
N PRO A 36 -13.23 8.90 9.96
CA PRO A 36 -14.31 9.85 9.64
C PRO A 36 -14.31 10.27 8.16
N TYR A 37 -13.19 10.11 7.45
CA TYR A 37 -13.04 10.44 6.04
C TYR A 37 -13.35 9.29 5.08
N ARG A 38 -13.62 8.10 5.62
CA ARG A 38 -13.83 6.86 4.83
C ARG A 38 -14.97 6.96 3.81
N ASN A 39 -15.97 7.77 4.10
CA ASN A 39 -17.15 7.95 3.27
C ASN A 39 -17.21 9.30 2.55
N ARG A 40 -16.04 9.94 2.36
CA ARG A 40 -15.90 11.16 1.56
C ARG A 40 -16.31 10.93 0.11
N SER A 41 -16.89 11.94 -0.55
CA SER A 41 -17.35 11.83 -1.94
C SER A 41 -16.20 11.53 -2.91
N VAL A 42 -16.54 10.97 -4.07
CA VAL A 42 -15.57 10.67 -5.13
C VAL A 42 -14.90 11.95 -5.63
N GLU A 43 -15.69 12.99 -5.84
CA GLU A 43 -15.24 14.29 -6.34
C GLU A 43 -14.23 14.93 -5.40
N GLU A 44 -14.52 14.94 -4.10
CA GLU A 44 -13.63 15.49 -3.07
C GLU A 44 -12.34 14.67 -2.96
N ASN A 45 -12.43 13.34 -3.01
CA ASN A 45 -11.25 12.48 -3.00
C ASN A 45 -10.36 12.69 -4.24
N LEU A 46 -10.94 12.90 -5.41
CA LEU A 46 -10.19 13.20 -6.64
C LEU A 46 -9.50 14.55 -6.56
N ASP A 47 -10.19 15.58 -6.09
CA ASP A 47 -9.60 16.93 -5.91
C ASP A 47 -8.42 16.88 -4.92
N LEU A 48 -8.63 16.29 -3.75
CA LEU A 48 -7.58 16.18 -2.74
C LEU A 48 -6.37 15.37 -3.24
N PHE A 49 -6.61 14.25 -3.93
CA PHE A 49 -5.51 13.44 -4.47
C PHE A 49 -4.73 14.17 -5.58
N GLU A 50 -5.40 14.94 -6.43
CA GLU A 50 -4.75 15.79 -7.42
C GLU A 50 -3.89 16.88 -6.75
N ARG A 51 -4.40 17.54 -5.72
CA ARG A 51 -3.68 18.56 -4.95
C ARG A 51 -2.50 17.98 -4.17
N MET A 52 -2.62 16.74 -3.62
CA MET A 52 -1.49 16.00 -3.08
C MET A 52 -0.39 15.83 -4.12
N ASN A 53 -0.75 15.43 -5.35
CA ASN A 53 0.20 15.22 -6.44
C ASN A 53 0.84 16.53 -6.92
N LYS A 54 0.14 17.66 -6.83
CA LYS A 54 0.67 19.01 -7.09
C LYS A 54 1.62 19.51 -6.00
N GLY A 55 1.70 18.81 -4.85
CA GLY A 55 2.57 19.18 -3.73
C GLY A 55 2.04 20.30 -2.83
N GLU A 56 0.73 20.54 -2.84
CA GLU A 56 0.09 21.59 -2.03
C GLU A 56 0.10 21.29 -0.52
N PHE A 57 0.32 20.05 -0.13
CA PHE A 57 0.30 19.62 1.27
C PHE A 57 1.68 19.16 1.76
N GLU A 58 1.93 19.31 3.05
CA GLU A 58 3.14 18.81 3.72
C GLU A 58 3.11 17.29 3.91
N GLU A 59 4.29 16.69 4.11
CA GLU A 59 4.42 15.28 4.44
C GLU A 59 3.64 14.93 5.71
N GLY A 60 2.97 13.78 5.70
CA GLY A 60 2.17 13.31 6.83
C GLY A 60 0.81 13.98 6.98
N ARG A 61 0.47 15.01 6.15
CA ARG A 61 -0.81 15.71 6.26
C ARG A 61 -1.96 14.91 5.66
N LEU A 62 -1.73 14.27 4.53
CA LEU A 62 -2.71 13.48 3.81
C LEU A 62 -2.10 12.17 3.33
N VAL A 63 -2.92 11.11 3.32
CA VAL A 63 -2.59 9.83 2.70
C VAL A 63 -3.78 9.33 1.87
N LEU A 64 -3.53 8.55 0.83
CA LEU A 64 -4.58 7.80 0.14
C LEU A 64 -4.64 6.40 0.74
N ARG A 65 -5.82 6.00 1.21
CA ARG A 65 -6.06 4.67 1.78
C ARG A 65 -6.99 3.84 0.90
N ALA A 66 -6.75 2.54 0.85
CA ALA A 66 -7.74 1.61 0.29
C ALA A 66 -8.93 1.48 1.25
N LYS A 67 -10.12 1.27 0.70
CA LYS A 67 -11.35 1.01 1.45
C LYS A 67 -11.68 -0.47 1.33
N ILE A 68 -11.24 -1.27 2.32
CA ILE A 68 -11.38 -2.73 2.29
C ILE A 68 -12.25 -3.21 3.46
N ASP A 69 -11.64 -3.65 4.56
CA ASP A 69 -12.37 -4.25 5.69
C ASP A 69 -11.68 -3.92 7.02
N MET A 70 -12.28 -3.03 7.79
CA MET A 70 -11.79 -2.63 9.11
C MET A 70 -12.03 -3.72 10.19
N ALA A 71 -12.83 -4.73 9.90
CA ALA A 71 -13.08 -5.85 10.81
C ALA A 71 -12.16 -7.07 10.55
N SER A 72 -11.37 -7.04 9.49
CA SER A 72 -10.47 -8.14 9.12
C SER A 72 -9.51 -8.51 10.27
N PRO A 73 -9.33 -9.81 10.58
CA PRO A 73 -8.28 -10.24 11.50
C PRO A 73 -6.87 -10.00 10.94
N ASN A 74 -6.71 -9.92 9.62
CA ASN A 74 -5.48 -9.50 8.99
C ASN A 74 -5.38 -7.96 9.01
N MET A 75 -4.47 -7.45 9.84
CA MET A 75 -4.26 -6.00 10.02
C MET A 75 -3.91 -5.27 8.73
N HIS A 76 -3.27 -5.95 7.76
CA HIS A 76 -2.94 -5.38 6.45
C HIS A 76 -4.17 -5.09 5.58
N PHE A 77 -5.33 -5.68 5.91
CA PHE A 77 -6.60 -5.44 5.22
C PHE A 77 -7.40 -4.27 5.79
N ARG A 78 -6.98 -3.71 6.93
CA ARG A 78 -7.69 -2.62 7.59
C ARG A 78 -7.35 -1.27 6.98
N ASP A 79 -7.94 -1.01 5.83
CA ASP A 79 -7.80 0.21 5.03
C ASP A 79 -6.33 0.67 4.93
N PRO A 80 -5.46 -0.11 4.27
CA PRO A 80 -4.03 0.19 4.20
C PRO A 80 -3.74 1.48 3.43
N ILE A 81 -2.64 2.13 3.78
CA ILE A 81 -2.14 3.29 3.05
C ILE A 81 -1.62 2.84 1.69
N MET A 82 -2.11 3.45 0.61
CA MET A 82 -1.70 3.21 -0.77
C MET A 82 -0.64 4.22 -1.24
N TYR A 83 -0.84 5.51 -0.92
CA TYR A 83 0.06 6.61 -1.27
C TYR A 83 0.29 7.53 -0.08
N ARG A 84 1.52 8.05 -0.01
CA ARG A 84 1.91 9.11 0.93
C ARG A 84 2.63 10.24 0.20
N ILE A 85 2.64 11.42 0.80
CA ILE A 85 3.39 12.57 0.32
C ILE A 85 4.86 12.41 0.74
N ILE A 86 5.78 12.59 -0.22
CA ILE A 86 7.22 12.63 0.02
C ILE A 86 7.79 13.80 -0.79
N LYS A 87 8.37 14.78 -0.12
CA LYS A 87 8.97 15.96 -0.75
C LYS A 87 10.46 15.81 -1.04
N HIS A 88 11.08 14.71 -0.59
CA HIS A 88 12.48 14.44 -0.87
C HIS A 88 12.69 14.12 -2.36
N PRO A 89 13.65 14.78 -3.05
CA PRO A 89 13.93 14.53 -4.46
C PRO A 89 14.32 13.07 -4.71
N HIS A 90 13.65 12.43 -5.65
CA HIS A 90 14.00 11.07 -6.06
C HIS A 90 15.25 11.09 -6.96
N HIS A 91 16.18 10.15 -6.77
CA HIS A 91 17.47 10.11 -7.47
C HIS A 91 17.40 10.08 -9.00
N ARG A 92 16.31 9.59 -9.61
CA ARG A 92 16.11 9.56 -11.06
C ARG A 92 15.16 10.63 -11.57
N THR A 93 14.09 10.94 -10.83
CA THR A 93 12.99 11.80 -11.29
C THR A 93 12.99 13.17 -10.63
N GLY A 94 13.93 13.43 -9.71
CA GLY A 94 14.00 14.68 -8.98
C GLY A 94 12.70 14.99 -8.24
N THR A 95 12.17 16.19 -8.40
CA THR A 95 10.95 16.69 -7.77
C THR A 95 9.69 16.52 -8.64
N LYS A 96 9.73 15.62 -9.64
CA LYS A 96 8.60 15.42 -10.57
C LYS A 96 7.34 14.91 -9.87
N TRP A 97 7.50 14.12 -8.82
CA TRP A 97 6.40 13.47 -8.09
C TRP A 97 6.42 13.89 -6.63
N ASN A 98 5.26 14.20 -6.08
CA ASN A 98 5.07 14.54 -4.67
C ASN A 98 4.37 13.43 -3.89
N VAL A 99 3.76 12.44 -4.57
CA VAL A 99 3.11 11.28 -3.96
C VAL A 99 3.80 10.00 -4.43
N TYR A 100 4.02 9.11 -3.48
CA TYR A 100 4.71 7.84 -3.73
C TYR A 100 3.88 6.68 -3.19
N PRO A 101 3.78 5.57 -3.96
CA PRO A 101 3.03 4.41 -3.52
C PRO A 101 3.76 3.67 -2.39
N MET A 102 2.98 3.07 -1.51
CA MET A 102 3.49 2.11 -0.54
C MET A 102 3.78 0.77 -1.23
N TYR A 103 4.70 -0.01 -0.64
CA TYR A 103 5.16 -1.28 -1.20
C TYR A 103 4.02 -2.23 -1.55
N ASP A 104 3.11 -2.48 -0.62
CA ASP A 104 2.00 -3.43 -0.80
C ASP A 104 1.07 -3.07 -1.97
N PHE A 105 0.94 -1.78 -2.26
CA PHE A 105 0.17 -1.31 -3.41
C PHE A 105 0.97 -1.37 -4.71
N ALA A 106 2.26 -1.02 -4.67
CA ALA A 106 3.10 -0.93 -5.88
C ALA A 106 3.52 -2.29 -6.41
N HIS A 107 3.83 -3.25 -5.53
CA HIS A 107 4.43 -4.53 -5.88
C HIS A 107 3.57 -5.32 -6.88
N GLY A 108 2.33 -5.61 -6.54
CA GLY A 108 1.44 -6.37 -7.42
C GLY A 108 1.15 -5.68 -8.76
N GLN A 109 1.13 -4.34 -8.77
CA GLN A 109 0.97 -3.58 -10.01
C GLN A 109 2.19 -3.70 -10.92
N SER A 110 3.40 -3.57 -10.37
CA SER A 110 4.64 -3.75 -11.13
C SER A 110 4.69 -5.14 -11.74
N ASP A 111 4.42 -6.18 -10.96
CA ASP A 111 4.38 -7.56 -11.43
C ASP A 111 3.38 -7.75 -12.57
N TYR A 112 2.17 -7.20 -12.41
CA TYR A 112 1.14 -7.30 -13.43
C TYR A 112 1.54 -6.61 -14.74
N PHE A 113 2.01 -5.37 -14.68
CA PHE A 113 2.39 -4.60 -15.88
C PHE A 113 3.65 -5.11 -16.56
N GLU A 114 4.55 -5.73 -15.81
CA GLU A 114 5.80 -6.30 -16.34
C GLU A 114 5.64 -7.75 -16.82
N GLY A 115 4.46 -8.35 -16.68
CA GLY A 115 4.17 -9.72 -17.13
C GLY A 115 4.81 -10.79 -16.25
N VAL A 116 5.10 -10.50 -14.98
CA VAL A 116 5.65 -11.46 -14.01
C VAL A 116 4.59 -12.51 -13.69
N THR A 117 4.91 -13.78 -13.90
CA THR A 117 3.99 -14.90 -13.62
C THR A 117 4.08 -15.40 -12.18
N HIS A 118 5.29 -15.40 -11.61
CA HIS A 118 5.60 -15.91 -10.28
C HIS A 118 6.39 -14.85 -9.50
N SER A 119 5.75 -14.24 -8.53
CA SER A 119 6.35 -13.26 -7.63
C SER A 119 6.91 -13.98 -6.41
N ILE A 120 8.24 -14.09 -6.33
CA ILE A 120 8.93 -14.83 -5.27
C ILE A 120 9.36 -13.89 -4.16
N CYS A 121 9.00 -14.21 -2.92
CA CYS A 121 9.37 -13.43 -1.75
C CYS A 121 9.71 -14.33 -0.54
N THR A 122 10.10 -13.73 0.57
CA THR A 122 10.37 -14.43 1.82
C THR A 122 9.09 -14.66 2.62
N LEU A 123 9.10 -15.61 3.55
CA LEU A 123 7.94 -16.03 4.32
C LEU A 123 7.31 -14.91 5.14
N GLU A 124 8.05 -13.85 5.46
CA GLU A 124 7.52 -12.68 6.16
C GLU A 124 6.38 -12.00 5.38
N PHE A 125 6.29 -12.20 4.07
CA PHE A 125 5.25 -11.63 3.22
C PHE A 125 3.99 -12.50 3.09
N GLU A 126 3.91 -13.64 3.76
CA GLU A 126 2.72 -14.49 3.73
C GLU A 126 1.45 -13.74 4.18
N VAL A 127 1.56 -12.94 5.23
CA VAL A 127 0.45 -12.12 5.74
C VAL A 127 0.07 -10.96 4.81
N HIS A 128 0.95 -10.57 3.88
CA HIS A 128 0.72 -9.54 2.85
C HIS A 128 0.08 -10.12 1.58
N ARG A 129 0.20 -11.44 1.32
CA ARG A 129 -0.32 -12.08 0.10
C ARG A 129 -1.79 -11.78 -0.18
N PRO A 130 -2.72 -11.84 0.79
CA PRO A 130 -4.11 -11.49 0.52
C PRO A 130 -4.29 -10.05 0.00
N LEU A 131 -3.46 -9.10 0.49
CA LEU A 131 -3.49 -7.72 0.04
C LEU A 131 -2.91 -7.58 -1.38
N TYR A 132 -1.82 -8.29 -1.69
CA TYR A 132 -1.27 -8.40 -3.03
C TYR A 132 -2.32 -8.90 -4.03
N GLU A 133 -2.97 -10.03 -3.72
CA GLU A 133 -4.02 -10.63 -4.55
C GLU A 133 -5.22 -9.69 -4.73
N TYR A 134 -5.62 -8.97 -3.67
CA TYR A 134 -6.67 -7.96 -3.74
C TYR A 134 -6.33 -6.88 -4.77
N PHE A 135 -5.16 -6.25 -4.67
CA PHE A 135 -4.79 -5.18 -5.60
C PHE A 135 -4.56 -5.68 -7.02
N VAL A 136 -3.99 -6.85 -7.19
CA VAL A 136 -3.84 -7.46 -8.52
C VAL A 136 -5.20 -7.74 -9.15
N LYS A 137 -6.15 -8.30 -8.40
CA LYS A 137 -7.51 -8.58 -8.88
C LYS A 137 -8.26 -7.30 -9.29
N GLU A 138 -8.04 -6.19 -8.58
CA GLU A 138 -8.63 -4.90 -8.95
C GLU A 138 -8.03 -4.30 -10.23
N LEU A 139 -6.86 -4.77 -10.64
CA LEU A 139 -6.14 -4.33 -11.84
C LEU A 139 -6.37 -5.22 -13.03
N ALA A 140 -6.29 -6.54 -12.80
CA ALA A 140 -6.21 -7.53 -13.84
C ALA A 140 -7.51 -7.57 -14.64
N ASP A 141 -7.37 -7.69 -15.94
CA ASP A 141 -8.38 -8.31 -16.75
C ASP A 141 -8.33 -9.84 -16.54
N GLU A 142 -9.35 -10.57 -16.97
CA GLU A 142 -9.49 -12.00 -16.71
C GLU A 142 -8.39 -12.88 -17.36
N SER A 143 -7.50 -12.30 -18.16
CA SER A 143 -6.54 -13.04 -19.00
C SER A 143 -5.27 -13.47 -18.28
N TYR A 144 -4.88 -12.76 -17.19
CA TYR A 144 -3.60 -12.97 -16.53
C TYR A 144 -3.59 -12.42 -15.11
N CYS A 145 -3.05 -13.21 -14.16
CA CYS A 145 -2.88 -12.79 -12.77
C CYS A 145 -1.54 -13.34 -12.23
N PRO A 146 -0.59 -12.49 -11.83
CA PRO A 146 0.65 -12.93 -11.21
C PRO A 146 0.36 -13.61 -9.86
N ARG A 147 1.16 -14.62 -9.52
CA ARG A 147 1.01 -15.38 -8.28
C ARG A 147 2.18 -15.12 -7.34
N GLN A 148 1.90 -14.68 -6.14
CA GLN A 148 2.90 -14.56 -5.08
C GLN A 148 3.18 -15.93 -4.44
N ILE A 149 4.47 -16.23 -4.23
CA ILE A 149 4.95 -17.50 -3.64
C ILE A 149 6.03 -17.17 -2.62
N GLU A 150 5.83 -17.62 -1.38
CA GLU A 150 6.76 -17.37 -0.29
C GLU A 150 7.66 -18.58 -0.04
N PHE A 151 8.93 -18.29 0.23
CA PHE A 151 9.94 -19.27 0.57
C PHE A 151 10.57 -19.00 1.93
N ASN A 152 10.90 -20.07 2.63
CA ASN A 152 11.63 -20.00 3.88
C ASN A 152 13.03 -19.41 3.67
N ARG A 153 13.49 -18.63 4.64
CA ARG A 153 14.86 -18.16 4.69
C ARG A 153 15.81 -19.32 4.96
N LEU A 154 16.81 -19.49 4.10
CA LEU A 154 17.92 -20.39 4.36
C LEU A 154 18.87 -19.74 5.40
N ASN A 155 19.00 -20.37 6.56
CA ASN A 155 19.96 -19.97 7.59
C ASN A 155 21.18 -20.90 7.52
N LEU A 156 22.35 -20.31 7.30
CA LEU A 156 23.62 -21.03 7.33
C LEU A 156 24.25 -20.88 8.72
N THR A 157 24.66 -22.00 9.32
CA THR A 157 25.45 -22.01 10.55
C THR A 157 26.89 -21.56 10.29
N TYR A 158 27.51 -20.93 11.25
CA TYR A 158 28.90 -20.42 11.18
C TYR A 158 29.15 -19.39 10.06
N THR A 159 28.10 -18.81 9.50
CA THR A 159 28.20 -17.83 8.41
C THR A 159 27.52 -16.51 8.81
N VAL A 160 28.24 -15.39 8.59
CA VAL A 160 27.67 -14.05 8.78
C VAL A 160 26.81 -13.70 7.55
N MET A 161 25.48 -13.71 7.72
CA MET A 161 24.51 -13.36 6.67
C MET A 161 24.05 -11.90 6.73
N SER A 162 24.63 -11.08 7.61
CA SER A 162 24.26 -9.69 7.78
C SER A 162 25.17 -8.77 6.97
N LYS A 163 24.60 -8.04 6.00
CA LYS A 163 25.32 -7.01 5.25
C LYS A 163 26.03 -5.98 6.15
N ARG A 164 25.41 -5.58 7.26
CA ARG A 164 25.99 -4.62 8.23
C ARG A 164 27.19 -5.17 9.00
N LYS A 165 27.33 -6.49 9.09
CA LYS A 165 28.46 -7.14 9.77
C LYS A 165 29.58 -7.54 8.80
N LEU A 166 29.33 -7.43 7.49
CA LEU A 166 30.30 -7.70 6.43
C LEU A 166 31.01 -6.41 5.95
N LEU A 167 30.50 -5.24 6.30
CA LEU A 167 31.09 -3.91 6.09
C LEU A 167 31.80 -3.44 7.36
#